data_cb0630ddb901d20516821b2ca01d7d62
#
_entry.id   cb0630ddb901d20516821b2ca01d7d62
#
_cell.length_a   1.000
_cell.length_b   1.000
_cell.length_c   1.000
_cell.angle_alpha   90.00
_cell.angle_beta   90.00
_cell.angle_gamma   90.00
#
_symmetry.space_group_name_H-M   'P 1'
#
loop_
_entity.id
_entity.type
_entity.pdbx_description
1 polymer ?
#
loop_
_entity_poly.entity_id
_entity_poly.type
_entity_poly.pdbx_seq_one_letter_code
_entity_poly.pdbx_strand_id
1 'polypeptide(L)'
;LRRILLAAGLCSSMALALPDDMPGDAKATPTLSAPAAPVLRVGPRQPCARGCLNPVEAVSYANYLAPRAGVAAEFEMEVKAVGGQRGRFFLNSETDYRDRNCLTLVLTPMVAKAMAGSADVAALEKRFKGKRIAVEGIARRVRIDFTDDTGKASGKYYYQVHVVVMDARQIVEN
;
A
#
# COMPACT_ATOMS: atom_id res chain seq x y z
N LEU A 1 20.66 58.70 19.73
CA LEU A 1 21.54 58.88 20.90
C LEU A 1 21.10 57.95 22.03
N ARG A 2 21.81 56.82 22.28
CA ARG A 2 22.19 56.31 23.59
C ARG A 2 23.04 55.07 23.41
N ARG A 3 24.33 55.27 23.76
CA ARG A 3 25.33 54.22 23.98
C ARG A 3 25.07 53.57 25.33
N ILE A 4 25.28 52.27 25.45
CA ILE A 4 25.61 51.56 26.72
C ILE A 4 26.46 50.34 26.28
N LEU A 5 27.66 50.44 26.50
CA LEU A 5 28.75 49.88 27.34
C LEU A 5 28.81 48.36 27.48
N LEU A 6 30.00 47.87 27.05
CA LEU A 6 30.54 46.52 27.32
C LEU A 6 30.70 46.29 28.84
N ALA A 7 30.49 45.03 29.24
CA ALA A 7 31.13 44.47 30.42
C ALA A 7 31.72 43.11 30.09
N ALA A 8 33.03 43.04 30.08
CA ALA A 8 33.85 41.85 30.03
C ALA A 8 33.87 41.24 31.43
N GLY A 9 33.51 39.95 31.54
CA GLY A 9 33.68 39.16 32.76
C GLY A 9 34.66 38.00 32.48
N LEU A 10 35.87 38.17 32.92
CA LEU A 10 36.84 37.09 33.09
C LEU A 10 36.33 36.15 34.20
N CYS A 11 36.26 34.84 33.94
CA CYS A 11 36.16 33.85 34.99
C CYS A 11 37.20 32.75 34.79
N SER A 12 38.04 32.67 35.78
CA SER A 12 39.22 31.82 35.92
C SER A 12 39.00 30.33 35.67
N SER A 13 40.02 29.76 35.05
CA SER A 13 40.23 28.32 34.96
C SER A 13 40.58 27.74 36.33
N MET A 14 39.77 26.82 36.83
CA MET A 14 40.18 25.85 37.85
C MET A 14 40.22 24.49 37.18
N ALA A 15 41.45 24.00 36.97
CA ALA A 15 41.70 22.61 36.60
C ALA A 15 41.57 21.76 37.87
N LEU A 16 40.56 20.89 37.90
CA LEU A 16 40.51 19.76 38.83
C LEU A 16 41.04 18.52 38.11
N ALA A 17 42.13 18.00 38.63
CA ALA A 17 42.65 16.69 38.25
C ALA A 17 41.69 15.60 38.70
N LEU A 18 41.28 14.72 37.81
CA LEU A 18 40.57 13.48 38.09
C LEU A 18 41.58 12.33 38.23
N PRO A 19 41.44 11.42 39.19
CA PRO A 19 42.25 10.24 39.27
C PRO A 19 41.90 9.21 38.22
N ASP A 20 42.91 8.69 37.53
CA ASP A 20 42.90 7.46 36.74
C ASP A 20 42.63 6.28 37.69
N ASP A 21 41.85 5.36 37.24
CA ASP A 21 41.75 3.94 37.56
C ASP A 21 40.32 3.48 37.87
N MET A 22 39.62 3.02 36.82
CA MET A 22 38.59 1.98 36.91
C MET A 22 38.63 1.15 35.63
N PRO A 23 38.71 -0.19 35.69
CA PRO A 23 38.51 -1.05 34.56
C PRO A 23 37.03 -1.06 34.18
N GLY A 24 36.70 -0.40 33.08
CA GLY A 24 35.35 -0.34 32.55
C GLY A 24 34.97 -1.64 31.90
N ASP A 25 34.05 -2.40 32.52
CA ASP A 25 33.29 -3.43 31.86
C ASP A 25 32.52 -2.80 30.70
N ALA A 26 32.95 -3.12 29.50
CA ALA A 26 32.27 -2.74 28.28
C ALA A 26 30.93 -3.50 28.19
N LYS A 27 29.91 -2.91 28.79
CA LYS A 27 28.53 -3.35 28.63
C LYS A 27 28.12 -3.12 27.19
N ALA A 28 28.16 -4.20 26.41
CA ALA A 28 27.70 -4.18 25.02
C ALA A 28 26.27 -3.65 24.97
N THR A 29 26.11 -2.47 24.39
CA THR A 29 24.80 -1.90 24.09
C THR A 29 24.13 -2.82 23.07
N PRO A 30 22.94 -3.38 23.31
CA PRO A 30 22.24 -4.16 22.32
C PRO A 30 21.88 -3.23 21.16
N THR A 31 22.54 -3.41 20.04
CA THR A 31 22.16 -2.77 18.77
C THR A 31 20.79 -3.36 18.38
N LEU A 32 19.74 -2.58 18.57
CA LEU A 32 18.41 -2.88 18.02
C LEU A 32 18.57 -2.88 16.50
N SER A 33 18.80 -4.08 15.96
CA SER A 33 18.74 -4.30 14.51
C SER A 33 17.33 -3.98 14.05
N ALA A 34 17.17 -2.97 13.21
CA ALA A 34 15.89 -2.66 12.60
C ALA A 34 15.36 -3.94 11.89
N PRO A 35 14.07 -4.25 11.99
CA PRO A 35 13.51 -5.40 11.30
C PRO A 35 13.82 -5.26 9.81
N ALA A 36 14.50 -6.24 9.24
CA ALA A 36 14.80 -6.30 7.82
C ALA A 36 13.49 -6.15 7.05
N ALA A 37 13.46 -5.22 6.08
CA ALA A 37 12.35 -5.08 5.17
C ALA A 37 12.03 -6.46 4.57
N PRO A 38 10.74 -6.84 4.41
CA PRO A 38 10.38 -8.15 3.90
C PRO A 38 11.01 -8.34 2.51
N VAL A 39 11.95 -9.26 2.44
CA VAL A 39 12.59 -9.64 1.17
C VAL A 39 11.51 -10.32 0.35
N LEU A 40 11.06 -9.65 -0.72
CA LEU A 40 10.17 -10.23 -1.71
C LEU A 40 10.84 -11.49 -2.28
N ARG A 41 10.31 -12.66 -1.94
CA ARG A 41 10.82 -13.92 -2.46
C ARG A 41 10.48 -13.99 -3.96
N VAL A 42 11.50 -13.88 -4.79
CA VAL A 42 11.42 -14.04 -6.24
C VAL A 42 11.42 -15.55 -6.53
N GLY A 43 10.25 -16.14 -6.58
CA GLY A 43 10.01 -17.52 -7.03
C GLY A 43 8.65 -17.60 -7.71
N PRO A 44 8.36 -18.60 -8.56
CA PRO A 44 7.02 -18.80 -9.07
C PRO A 44 6.09 -19.02 -7.87
N ARG A 45 5.14 -18.10 -7.68
CA ARG A 45 4.13 -18.25 -6.65
C ARG A 45 3.21 -19.39 -7.03
N GLN A 46 2.95 -20.27 -6.10
CA GLN A 46 1.89 -21.25 -6.25
C GLN A 46 0.54 -20.55 -5.99
N PRO A 47 -0.52 -20.98 -6.71
CA PRO A 47 -1.87 -20.53 -6.42
C PRO A 47 -2.21 -20.70 -4.94
N CYS A 48 -3.10 -19.88 -4.42
CA CYS A 48 -3.57 -19.96 -3.05
C CYS A 48 -4.07 -21.32 -2.66
N ALA A 49 -3.21 -22.16 -2.13
CA ALA A 49 -3.60 -23.47 -1.63
C ALA A 49 -4.38 -23.39 -0.30
N ARG A 50 -4.11 -22.37 0.52
CA ARG A 50 -4.82 -22.10 1.80
C ARG A 50 -4.55 -20.68 2.24
N GLY A 51 -5.63 -19.96 2.71
CA GLY A 51 -5.49 -18.71 3.45
C GLY A 51 -5.62 -17.43 2.63
N CYS A 52 -6.00 -17.51 1.34
CA CYS A 52 -6.41 -16.31 0.62
C CYS A 52 -7.78 -15.84 1.06
N LEU A 53 -7.92 -14.53 1.13
CA LEU A 53 -9.21 -13.91 1.36
C LEU A 53 -9.99 -13.83 0.04
N ASN A 54 -11.25 -14.24 0.07
CA ASN A 54 -12.16 -13.99 -1.04
C ASN A 54 -12.62 -12.52 -1.06
N PRO A 55 -13.28 -12.03 -2.13
CA PRO A 55 -13.69 -10.63 -2.24
C PRO A 55 -14.57 -10.14 -1.08
N VAL A 56 -15.50 -10.95 -0.62
CA VAL A 56 -16.41 -10.58 0.48
C VAL A 56 -15.65 -10.42 1.80
N GLU A 57 -14.73 -11.33 2.09
CA GLU A 57 -13.85 -11.24 3.27
C GLU A 57 -12.92 -10.03 3.19
N ALA A 58 -12.27 -9.81 2.04
CA ALA A 58 -11.40 -8.66 1.80
C ALA A 58 -12.15 -7.33 2.03
N VAL A 59 -13.34 -7.23 1.45
CA VAL A 59 -14.20 -6.04 1.57
C VAL A 59 -14.68 -5.85 3.01
N SER A 60 -15.12 -6.92 3.66
CA SER A 60 -15.57 -6.87 5.05
C SER A 60 -14.46 -6.44 6.00
N TYR A 61 -13.28 -7.04 5.87
CA TYR A 61 -12.15 -6.70 6.73
C TYR A 61 -11.64 -5.28 6.48
N ALA A 62 -11.53 -4.85 5.22
CA ALA A 62 -11.11 -3.48 4.90
C ALA A 62 -12.11 -2.42 5.38
N ASN A 63 -13.40 -2.71 5.37
CA ASN A 63 -14.42 -1.76 5.81
C ASN A 63 -14.56 -1.70 7.34
N TYR A 64 -14.51 -2.83 8.03
CA TYR A 64 -14.91 -2.91 9.43
C TYR A 64 -13.74 -3.12 10.39
N LEU A 65 -12.73 -3.91 10.02
CA LEU A 65 -11.61 -4.21 10.92
C LEU A 65 -10.43 -3.24 10.73
N ALA A 66 -10.14 -2.84 9.50
CA ALA A 66 -8.98 -2.00 9.20
C ALA A 66 -9.32 -0.82 8.26
N PRO A 67 -10.34 0.02 8.56
CA PRO A 67 -10.84 1.03 7.63
C PRO A 67 -9.83 2.14 7.27
N ARG A 68 -8.78 2.31 8.07
CA ARG A 68 -7.72 3.29 7.83
C ARG A 68 -6.42 2.66 7.33
N ALA A 69 -6.03 1.54 7.91
CA ALA A 69 -4.76 0.87 7.58
C ALA A 69 -4.86 0.01 6.32
N GLY A 70 -6.02 -0.60 6.07
CA GLY A 70 -6.22 -1.64 5.07
C GLY A 70 -5.76 -3.02 5.57
N VAL A 71 -6.04 -4.04 4.78
CA VAL A 71 -5.75 -5.44 5.07
C VAL A 71 -4.67 -5.94 4.13
N ALA A 72 -3.49 -6.26 4.67
CA ALA A 72 -2.41 -6.87 3.92
C ALA A 72 -2.61 -8.39 3.88
N ALA A 73 -2.84 -8.94 2.68
CA ALA A 73 -3.10 -10.36 2.48
C ALA A 73 -2.85 -10.76 1.03
N GLU A 74 -3.04 -12.05 0.77
CA GLU A 74 -3.25 -12.59 -0.56
C GLU A 74 -4.77 -12.74 -0.77
N PHE A 75 -5.26 -12.28 -1.92
CA PHE A 75 -6.68 -12.28 -2.27
C PHE A 75 -6.89 -13.12 -3.51
N GLU A 76 -7.93 -13.94 -3.52
CA GLU A 76 -8.32 -14.73 -4.68
C GLU A 76 -9.67 -14.26 -5.21
N MET A 77 -9.77 -14.00 -6.52
CA MET A 77 -11.02 -13.57 -7.13
C MET A 77 -11.16 -14.04 -8.58
N GLU A 78 -12.39 -14.20 -9.03
CA GLU A 78 -12.71 -14.26 -10.45
C GLU A 78 -12.87 -12.83 -10.99
N VAL A 79 -12.26 -12.53 -12.14
CA VAL A 79 -12.42 -11.24 -12.80
C VAL A 79 -13.71 -11.25 -13.62
N LYS A 80 -14.76 -10.60 -13.14
CA LYS A 80 -16.07 -10.53 -13.83
C LYS A 80 -16.18 -9.34 -14.77
N ALA A 81 -15.48 -8.23 -14.47
CA ALA A 81 -15.48 -7.05 -15.31
C ALA A 81 -14.11 -6.37 -15.34
N VAL A 82 -13.84 -5.71 -16.47
CA VAL A 82 -12.63 -4.89 -16.66
C VAL A 82 -13.05 -3.48 -17.04
N GLY A 83 -12.39 -2.48 -16.50
CA GLY A 83 -12.66 -1.08 -16.78
C GLY A 83 -11.39 -0.25 -16.91
N GLY A 84 -11.55 0.98 -17.38
CA GLY A 84 -10.44 1.92 -17.47
C GLY A 84 -10.93 3.36 -17.32
N GLN A 85 -10.22 4.16 -16.54
CA GLN A 85 -10.52 5.58 -16.37
C GLN A 85 -9.26 6.35 -15.97
N ARG A 86 -9.03 7.49 -16.58
CA ARG A 86 -7.95 8.43 -16.25
C ARG A 86 -6.57 7.78 -16.16
N GLY A 87 -6.24 6.90 -17.10
CA GLY A 87 -4.96 6.21 -17.15
C GLY A 87 -4.76 5.13 -16.08
N ARG A 88 -5.84 4.64 -15.48
CA ARG A 88 -5.85 3.47 -14.59
C ARG A 88 -6.78 2.41 -15.15
N PHE A 89 -6.45 1.15 -14.88
CA PHE A 89 -7.26 0.00 -15.26
C PHE A 89 -7.74 -0.73 -14.02
N PHE A 90 -8.90 -1.34 -14.13
CA PHE A 90 -9.59 -1.97 -13.02
C PHE A 90 -10.01 -3.39 -13.40
N LEU A 91 -9.63 -4.36 -12.57
CA LEU A 91 -10.16 -5.71 -12.63
C LEU A 91 -11.10 -5.87 -11.43
N ASN A 92 -12.37 -6.17 -11.70
CA ASN A 92 -13.41 -6.20 -10.70
C ASN A 92 -13.91 -7.62 -10.43
N SER A 93 -14.11 -7.96 -9.17
CA SER A 93 -14.69 -9.24 -8.76
C SER A 93 -16.20 -9.33 -9.01
N GLU A 94 -16.85 -8.20 -9.31
CA GLU A 94 -18.25 -8.14 -9.65
C GLU A 94 -18.49 -7.46 -11.01
N THR A 95 -19.61 -7.79 -11.65
CA THR A 95 -19.99 -7.21 -12.94
C THR A 95 -20.26 -5.70 -12.82
N ASP A 96 -20.91 -5.31 -11.72
CA ASP A 96 -21.06 -3.89 -11.36
C ASP A 96 -19.98 -3.53 -10.31
N TYR A 97 -19.08 -2.65 -10.68
CA TYR A 97 -18.02 -2.15 -9.81
C TYR A 97 -18.56 -1.38 -8.58
N ARG A 98 -19.84 -1.00 -8.59
CA ARG A 98 -20.53 -0.34 -7.46
C ARG A 98 -21.08 -1.33 -6.45
N ASP A 99 -21.06 -2.63 -6.76
CA ASP A 99 -21.49 -3.63 -5.80
C ASP A 99 -20.65 -3.49 -4.53
N ARG A 100 -21.33 -3.47 -3.39
CA ARG A 100 -20.68 -3.31 -2.08
C ARG A 100 -19.72 -4.43 -1.71
N ASN A 101 -19.81 -5.57 -2.38
CA ASN A 101 -18.92 -6.73 -2.19
C ASN A 101 -17.80 -6.78 -3.24
N CYS A 102 -17.74 -5.77 -4.13
CA CYS A 102 -16.74 -5.73 -5.18
C CYS A 102 -15.34 -5.43 -4.63
N LEU A 103 -14.42 -6.36 -4.84
CA LEU A 103 -12.99 -6.13 -4.71
C LEU A 103 -12.45 -5.68 -6.07
N THR A 104 -11.75 -4.53 -6.10
CA THR A 104 -11.20 -3.95 -7.32
C THR A 104 -9.69 -3.94 -7.28
N LEU A 105 -9.04 -4.54 -8.27
CA LEU A 105 -7.60 -4.38 -8.48
C LEU A 105 -7.36 -3.18 -9.38
N VAL A 106 -6.47 -2.29 -8.95
CA VAL A 106 -6.11 -1.07 -9.69
C VAL A 106 -4.73 -1.23 -10.28
N LEU A 107 -4.66 -1.22 -11.63
CA LEU A 107 -3.43 -1.38 -12.39
C LEU A 107 -2.96 -0.04 -12.96
N THR A 108 -1.64 0.18 -12.94
CA THR A 108 -1.02 1.24 -13.72
C THR A 108 -0.91 0.84 -15.20
N PRO A 109 -0.73 1.79 -16.14
CA PRO A 109 -0.51 1.45 -17.56
C PRO A 109 0.69 0.53 -17.79
N MET A 110 1.74 0.70 -16.99
CA MET A 110 2.93 -0.13 -17.06
C MET A 110 2.63 -1.59 -16.67
N VAL A 111 1.90 -1.79 -15.58
CA VAL A 111 1.49 -3.13 -15.14
C VAL A 111 0.53 -3.76 -16.15
N ALA A 112 -0.47 -3.00 -16.63
CA ALA A 112 -1.42 -3.47 -17.64
C ALA A 112 -0.70 -3.94 -18.91
N LYS A 113 0.25 -3.16 -19.42
CA LYS A 113 1.07 -3.52 -20.58
C LYS A 113 1.93 -4.75 -20.33
N ALA A 114 2.55 -4.86 -19.16
CA ALA A 114 3.37 -6.02 -18.80
C ALA A 114 2.55 -7.32 -18.76
N MET A 115 1.28 -7.24 -18.34
CA MET A 115 0.41 -8.40 -18.19
C MET A 115 -0.36 -8.80 -19.45
N ALA A 116 -0.84 -7.82 -20.23
CA ALA A 116 -1.71 -8.06 -21.38
C ALA A 116 -1.08 -7.68 -22.74
N GLY A 117 0.20 -7.23 -22.72
CA GLY A 117 0.90 -6.77 -23.93
C GLY A 117 0.53 -5.36 -24.37
N SER A 118 -0.60 -4.84 -23.91
CA SER A 118 -1.08 -3.48 -24.19
C SER A 118 -1.74 -2.86 -22.95
N ALA A 119 -1.69 -1.53 -22.84
CA ALA A 119 -2.33 -0.78 -21.78
C ALA A 119 -3.70 -0.27 -22.24
N ASP A 120 -4.61 -1.18 -22.54
CA ASP A 120 -5.99 -0.89 -22.92
C ASP A 120 -6.97 -1.90 -22.31
N VAL A 121 -8.24 -1.50 -22.23
CA VAL A 121 -9.30 -2.29 -21.61
C VAL A 121 -9.55 -3.59 -22.36
N ALA A 122 -9.53 -3.56 -23.71
CA ALA A 122 -9.86 -4.73 -24.52
C ALA A 122 -8.80 -5.85 -24.35
N ALA A 123 -7.51 -5.48 -24.31
CA ALA A 123 -6.43 -6.43 -24.06
C ALA A 123 -6.55 -7.07 -22.68
N LEU A 124 -6.83 -6.27 -21.65
CA LEU A 124 -7.03 -6.77 -20.30
C LEU A 124 -8.29 -7.62 -20.18
N GLU A 125 -9.38 -7.24 -20.84
CA GLU A 125 -10.61 -8.02 -20.85
C GLU A 125 -10.38 -9.40 -21.50
N LYS A 126 -9.75 -9.42 -22.67
CA LYS A 126 -9.37 -10.67 -23.36
C LYS A 126 -8.48 -11.57 -22.50
N ARG A 127 -7.61 -10.97 -21.70
CA ARG A 127 -6.63 -11.70 -20.86
C ARG A 127 -7.25 -12.23 -19.58
N PHE A 128 -8.08 -11.44 -18.88
CA PHE A 128 -8.46 -11.72 -17.50
C PHE A 128 -9.93 -12.02 -17.27
N LYS A 129 -10.86 -11.56 -18.10
CA LYS A 129 -12.29 -11.76 -17.87
C LYS A 129 -12.66 -13.26 -17.81
N GLY A 130 -13.36 -13.64 -16.76
CA GLY A 130 -13.70 -15.03 -16.45
C GLY A 130 -12.54 -15.84 -15.90
N LYS A 131 -11.37 -15.23 -15.66
CA LYS A 131 -10.23 -15.93 -15.06
C LYS A 131 -10.23 -15.77 -13.55
N ARG A 132 -9.78 -16.81 -12.87
CA ARG A 132 -9.48 -16.79 -11.45
C ARG A 132 -8.03 -16.38 -11.25
N ILE A 133 -7.82 -15.38 -10.41
CA ILE A 133 -6.49 -14.82 -10.14
C ILE A 133 -6.28 -14.69 -8.62
N ALA A 134 -5.04 -14.83 -8.21
CA ALA A 134 -4.60 -14.47 -6.87
C ALA A 134 -3.73 -13.21 -6.93
N VAL A 135 -3.89 -12.30 -5.97
CA VAL A 135 -3.13 -11.08 -5.87
C VAL A 135 -2.63 -10.85 -4.45
N GLU A 136 -1.36 -10.55 -4.31
CA GLU A 136 -0.81 -10.07 -3.03
C GLU A 136 -0.84 -8.56 -2.98
N GLY A 137 -1.32 -8.01 -1.86
CA GLY A 137 -1.36 -6.56 -1.70
C GLY A 137 -2.07 -6.11 -0.44
N ILE A 138 -2.50 -4.86 -0.45
CA ILE A 138 -3.24 -4.26 0.66
C ILE A 138 -4.60 -3.83 0.14
N ALA A 139 -5.67 -4.48 0.62
CA ALA A 139 -7.03 -4.08 0.36
C ALA A 139 -7.37 -2.85 1.23
N ARG A 140 -7.66 -1.73 0.59
CA ARG A 140 -7.96 -0.45 1.25
C ARG A 140 -9.33 0.06 0.88
N ARG A 141 -10.05 0.57 1.87
CA ARG A 141 -11.28 1.31 1.64
C ARG A 141 -10.99 2.66 1.01
N VAL A 142 -11.60 2.94 -0.13
CA VAL A 142 -11.45 4.16 -0.91
C VAL A 142 -12.80 4.86 -1.03
N ARG A 143 -12.84 6.14 -0.71
CA ARG A 143 -14.03 6.97 -0.93
C ARG A 143 -14.11 7.36 -2.40
N ILE A 144 -15.28 7.17 -3.00
CA ILE A 144 -15.59 7.57 -4.37
C ILE A 144 -16.70 8.63 -4.31
N ASP A 145 -16.37 9.83 -4.72
CA ASP A 145 -17.33 10.92 -4.78
C ASP A 145 -18.05 10.91 -6.13
N PHE A 146 -19.36 11.10 -6.11
CA PHE A 146 -20.13 11.34 -7.32
C PHE A 146 -19.88 12.76 -7.80
N THR A 147 -19.68 12.90 -9.10
CA THR A 147 -19.59 14.20 -9.77
C THR A 147 -20.87 14.47 -10.55
N ASP A 148 -21.24 15.74 -10.65
CA ASP A 148 -22.27 16.21 -11.56
C ASP A 148 -21.74 16.30 -13.00
N ASP A 149 -22.59 16.72 -13.94
CA ASP A 149 -22.27 16.85 -15.36
C ASP A 149 -21.15 17.87 -15.63
N THR A 150 -20.85 18.74 -14.68
CA THR A 150 -19.74 19.72 -14.77
C THR A 150 -18.43 19.15 -14.20
N GLY A 151 -18.45 17.94 -13.66
CA GLY A 151 -17.30 17.31 -13.00
C GLY A 151 -17.09 17.75 -11.55
N LYS A 152 -17.99 18.55 -10.97
CA LYS A 152 -17.95 19.00 -9.58
C LYS A 152 -18.53 17.93 -8.65
N ALA A 153 -17.93 17.74 -7.48
CA ALA A 153 -18.43 16.80 -6.48
C ALA A 153 -19.86 17.18 -6.05
N SER A 154 -20.79 16.20 -6.15
CA SER A 154 -22.20 16.38 -5.79
C SER A 154 -22.49 16.31 -4.28
N GLY A 155 -21.47 16.04 -3.46
CA GLY A 155 -21.59 15.78 -2.04
C GLY A 155 -22.02 14.35 -1.70
N LYS A 156 -22.47 13.57 -2.66
CA LYS A 156 -22.76 12.15 -2.50
C LYS A 156 -21.50 11.33 -2.70
N TYR A 157 -21.35 10.25 -1.95
CA TYR A 157 -20.23 9.34 -2.07
C TYR A 157 -20.61 7.91 -1.69
N TYR A 158 -19.75 6.98 -2.05
CA TYR A 158 -19.79 5.59 -1.60
C TYR A 158 -18.36 5.08 -1.37
N TYR A 159 -18.22 3.90 -0.83
CA TYR A 159 -16.92 3.29 -0.61
C TYR A 159 -16.73 2.09 -1.53
N GLN A 160 -15.52 1.96 -2.04
CA GLN A 160 -15.01 0.75 -2.70
C GLN A 160 -13.83 0.20 -1.93
N VAL A 161 -13.47 -1.06 -2.19
CA VAL A 161 -12.23 -1.63 -1.67
C VAL A 161 -11.30 -1.93 -2.83
N HIS A 162 -10.13 -1.30 -2.78
CA HIS A 162 -9.12 -1.39 -3.83
C HIS A 162 -7.86 -2.08 -3.33
N VAL A 163 -7.25 -2.91 -4.20
CA VAL A 163 -5.87 -3.37 -4.09
C VAL A 163 -5.08 -2.73 -5.23
N VAL A 164 -4.10 -1.89 -4.91
CA VAL A 164 -3.24 -1.27 -5.92
C VAL A 164 -2.12 -2.24 -6.28
N VAL A 165 -2.04 -2.58 -7.56
CA VAL A 165 -1.01 -3.47 -8.12
C VAL A 165 0.09 -2.60 -8.73
N MET A 166 1.27 -2.66 -8.14
CA MET A 166 2.44 -1.88 -8.56
C MET A 166 3.40 -2.68 -9.45
N ASP A 167 3.31 -4.01 -9.39
CA ASP A 167 4.14 -4.94 -10.15
C ASP A 167 3.30 -6.11 -10.65
N ALA A 168 3.50 -6.51 -11.91
CA ALA A 168 2.79 -7.63 -12.52
C ALA A 168 2.95 -8.95 -11.74
N ARG A 169 4.08 -9.12 -11.05
CA ARG A 169 4.36 -10.30 -10.22
C ARG A 169 3.47 -10.46 -8.99
N GLN A 170 2.74 -9.39 -8.61
CA GLN A 170 1.76 -9.48 -7.53
C GLN A 170 0.55 -10.33 -7.91
N ILE A 171 0.29 -10.54 -9.21
CA ILE A 171 -0.84 -11.31 -9.72
C ILE A 171 -0.37 -12.65 -10.26
N VAL A 172 -1.06 -13.72 -9.87
CA VAL A 172 -0.87 -15.09 -10.37
C VAL A 172 -2.22 -15.58 -10.91
N GLU A 173 -2.21 -16.23 -12.07
CA GLU A 173 -3.39 -16.89 -12.61
C GLU A 173 -3.46 -18.34 -12.09
N ASN A 174 -4.65 -18.75 -11.69
CA ASN A 174 -4.97 -20.08 -11.23
C ASN A 174 -5.59 -20.94 -12.34
#